data_ae6524f5db407eae8f7a67e456a7fb13
#
_entry.id   ae6524f5db407eae8f7a67e456a7fb13
#
_cell.length_a   1.000
_cell.length_b   1.000
_cell.length_c   1.000
_cell.angle_alpha   90.00
_cell.angle_beta   90.00
_cell.angle_gamma   90.00
#
_symmetry.space_group_name_H-M   'P 1'
#
loop_
_entity.id
_entity.type
_entity.pdbx_description
1 polymer ?
#
loop_
_entity_poly.entity_id
_entity_poly.type
_entity_poly.pdbx_seq_one_letter_code
_entity_poly.pdbx_strand_id
1 'polypeptide(L)'
;MLGLAKRNVEQIYKEQNKKIDNVILTRFDIERVTLILGEKDNIKRIYINFCNPWPKGKHRKKRLTHTRQLEKYKTFLAQDGEIYFKTDDDSLFDASIGYFEESGFTILKKTYDLHVEPIWENNIETEHEKMFSEQGIKIKALIAKIKR
;
A
#
# COMPACT_ATOMS: atom_id res chain seq x y z
N MET A 1 14.77 -9.67 -8.06
CA MET A 1 13.96 -9.24 -6.89
C MET A 1 12.85 -10.21 -6.57
N LEU A 2 11.97 -10.55 -7.51
CA LEU A 2 10.89 -11.52 -7.27
C LEU A 2 11.42 -12.90 -6.86
N GLY A 3 12.51 -13.37 -7.48
CA GLY A 3 13.15 -14.64 -7.11
C GLY A 3 13.70 -14.68 -5.69
N LEU A 4 14.21 -13.55 -5.18
CA LEU A 4 14.67 -13.45 -3.80
C LEU A 4 13.49 -13.51 -2.82
N ALA A 5 12.41 -12.77 -3.10
CA ALA A 5 11.20 -12.81 -2.30
C ALA A 5 10.62 -14.22 -2.24
N LYS A 6 10.55 -14.91 -3.35
CA LYS A 6 10.10 -16.30 -3.44
C LYS A 6 10.94 -17.22 -2.54
N ARG A 7 12.25 -17.12 -2.64
CA ARG A 7 13.17 -17.95 -1.81
C ARG A 7 13.00 -17.65 -0.33
N ASN A 8 12.85 -16.39 0.04
CA ASN A 8 12.66 -15.99 1.44
C ASN A 8 11.36 -16.59 2.02
N VAL A 9 10.27 -16.50 1.25
CA VAL A 9 8.98 -17.07 1.63
C VAL A 9 9.09 -18.60 1.76
N GLU A 10 9.68 -19.28 0.79
CA GLU A 10 9.88 -20.73 0.81
C GLU A 10 10.67 -21.18 2.04
N GLN A 11 11.74 -20.45 2.39
CA GLN A 11 12.55 -20.76 3.55
C GLN A 11 11.77 -20.57 4.85
N ILE A 12 11.04 -19.48 5.02
CA ILE A 12 10.25 -19.22 6.24
C ILE A 12 9.19 -20.30 6.43
N TYR A 13 8.47 -20.67 5.38
CA TYR A 13 7.45 -21.72 5.46
C TYR A 13 8.07 -23.09 5.75
N LYS A 14 9.22 -23.39 5.18
CA LYS A 14 9.97 -24.62 5.45
C LYS A 14 10.38 -24.70 6.92
N GLU A 15 10.91 -23.61 7.49
CA GLU A 15 11.28 -23.54 8.91
C GLU A 15 10.08 -23.74 9.84
N GLN A 16 8.90 -23.30 9.43
CA GLN A 16 7.65 -23.48 10.18
C GLN A 16 6.93 -24.79 9.86
N ASN A 17 7.51 -25.63 8.98
CA ASN A 17 6.89 -26.87 8.52
C ASN A 17 5.47 -26.68 7.97
N LYS A 18 5.27 -25.63 7.15
CA LYS A 18 3.99 -25.27 6.54
C LYS A 18 4.07 -25.33 5.03
N LYS A 19 2.93 -25.64 4.40
CA LYS A 19 2.77 -25.48 2.95
C LYS A 19 2.52 -24.01 2.61
N ILE A 20 3.04 -23.58 1.45
CA ILE A 20 2.72 -22.27 0.88
C ILE A 20 1.41 -22.38 0.09
N ASP A 21 0.30 -22.04 0.73
CA ASP A 21 -1.03 -22.12 0.13
C ASP A 21 -1.80 -20.78 0.16
N ASN A 22 -1.22 -19.75 0.79
CA ASN A 22 -1.84 -18.46 1.04
C ASN A 22 -1.02 -17.27 0.56
N VAL A 23 0.03 -17.49 -0.23
CA VAL A 23 0.90 -16.43 -0.76
C VAL A 23 1.06 -16.61 -2.27
N ILE A 24 0.79 -15.55 -3.01
CA ILE A 24 1.04 -15.48 -4.45
C ILE A 24 1.97 -14.30 -4.70
N LEU A 25 3.08 -14.56 -5.38
CA LEU A 25 4.05 -13.55 -5.78
C LEU A 25 3.92 -13.31 -7.27
N THR A 26 3.82 -12.03 -7.65
CA THR A 26 3.77 -11.65 -9.05
C THR A 26 4.51 -10.33 -9.26
N ARG A 27 5.08 -10.17 -10.45
CA ARG A 27 5.59 -8.90 -10.95
C ARG A 27 4.65 -8.44 -12.06
N PHE A 28 3.93 -7.35 -11.80
CA PHE A 28 2.93 -6.87 -12.73
C PHE A 28 2.86 -5.34 -12.72
N ASP A 29 2.57 -4.75 -13.86
CA ASP A 29 2.36 -3.31 -13.97
C ASP A 29 1.04 -2.94 -13.32
N ILE A 30 1.11 -2.19 -12.24
CA ILE A 30 -0.07 -1.82 -11.43
C ILE A 30 -1.07 -0.98 -12.23
N GLU A 31 -0.65 -0.25 -13.26
CA GLU A 31 -1.59 0.48 -14.12
C GLU A 31 -2.53 -0.47 -14.88
N ARG A 32 -2.14 -1.72 -15.02
CA ARG A 32 -2.88 -2.77 -15.72
C ARG A 32 -3.54 -3.76 -14.77
N VAL A 33 -3.63 -3.44 -13.49
CA VAL A 33 -4.10 -4.36 -12.45
C VAL A 33 -5.52 -4.89 -12.71
N THR A 34 -6.37 -4.10 -13.38
CA THR A 34 -7.74 -4.52 -13.73
C THR A 34 -7.81 -5.67 -14.75
N LEU A 35 -6.66 -6.02 -15.38
CA LEU A 35 -6.57 -7.20 -16.25
C LEU A 35 -6.50 -8.50 -15.45
N ILE A 36 -6.08 -8.44 -14.18
CA ILE A 36 -5.87 -9.63 -13.34
C ILE A 36 -6.76 -9.67 -12.11
N LEU A 37 -7.28 -8.54 -11.66
CA LEU A 37 -8.16 -8.44 -10.51
C LEU A 37 -9.49 -7.79 -10.91
N GLY A 38 -10.59 -8.33 -10.39
CA GLY A 38 -11.93 -7.81 -10.62
C GLY A 38 -12.83 -8.00 -9.40
N GLU A 39 -14.09 -7.67 -9.55
CA GLU A 39 -15.10 -7.68 -8.48
C GLU A 39 -15.15 -9.00 -7.69
N LYS A 40 -15.04 -10.12 -8.38
CA LYS A 40 -15.10 -11.47 -7.77
C LYS A 40 -13.93 -11.75 -6.82
N ASP A 41 -12.82 -11.02 -6.93
CA ASP A 41 -11.66 -11.22 -6.08
C ASP A 41 -11.90 -10.69 -4.67
N ASN A 42 -12.80 -9.72 -4.52
CA ASN A 42 -13.28 -9.23 -3.23
C ASN A 42 -12.14 -8.92 -2.25
N ILE A 43 -11.21 -8.08 -2.70
CA ILE A 43 -10.02 -7.73 -1.94
C ILE A 43 -10.40 -6.92 -0.69
N LYS A 44 -10.01 -7.39 0.47
CA LYS A 44 -10.34 -6.75 1.75
C LYS A 44 -9.43 -5.60 2.10
N ARG A 45 -8.15 -5.70 1.71
CA ARG A 45 -7.15 -4.72 2.09
C ARG A 45 -6.03 -4.62 1.05
N ILE A 46 -5.61 -3.40 0.79
CA ILE A 46 -4.46 -3.10 -0.05
C ILE A 46 -3.42 -2.39 0.81
N TYR A 47 -2.17 -2.83 0.74
CA TYR A 47 -1.04 -2.15 1.36
C TYR A 47 -0.21 -1.48 0.28
N ILE A 48 -0.01 -0.16 0.40
CA ILE A 48 0.88 0.62 -0.47
C ILE A 48 2.04 1.11 0.39
N ASN A 49 3.19 0.50 0.22
CA ASN A 49 4.36 0.77 1.06
C ASN A 49 5.48 1.40 0.23
N PHE A 50 5.81 2.65 0.54
CA PHE A 50 6.97 3.37 -0.02
C PHE A 50 7.00 3.37 -1.55
N CYS A 51 5.87 3.67 -2.18
CA CYS A 51 5.78 3.78 -3.63
C CYS A 51 6.55 5.02 -4.13
N ASN A 52 6.87 5.02 -5.42
CA ASN A 52 7.57 6.15 -6.04
C ASN A 52 6.72 7.42 -5.91
N PRO A 53 7.28 8.51 -5.34
CA PRO A 53 6.53 9.74 -5.11
C PRO A 53 6.25 10.55 -6.39
N TRP A 54 7.00 10.30 -7.48
CA TRP A 54 6.85 11.04 -8.73
C TRP A 54 6.72 12.56 -8.49
N PRO A 55 7.79 13.25 -8.04
CA PRO A 55 7.70 14.63 -7.55
C PRO A 55 7.34 15.66 -8.62
N LYS A 56 7.62 15.39 -9.89
CA LYS A 56 7.28 16.29 -10.99
C LYS A 56 5.78 16.25 -11.29
N GLY A 57 5.15 17.42 -11.40
CA GLY A 57 3.71 17.52 -11.65
C GLY A 57 3.23 16.79 -12.89
N LYS A 58 4.06 16.74 -13.95
CA LYS A 58 3.73 16.00 -15.19
C LYS A 58 3.61 14.50 -14.99
N HIS A 59 4.15 13.94 -13.90
CA HIS A 59 4.12 12.51 -13.57
C HIS A 59 3.12 12.15 -12.47
N ARG A 60 2.33 13.11 -11.95
CA ARG A 60 1.43 12.86 -10.81
C ARG A 60 0.46 11.70 -11.05
N LYS A 61 0.01 11.51 -12.29
CA LYS A 61 -0.91 10.42 -12.65
C LYS A 61 -0.29 9.03 -12.50
N LYS A 62 1.03 8.93 -12.38
CA LYS A 62 1.75 7.68 -12.16
C LYS A 62 1.81 7.28 -10.69
N ARG A 63 1.45 8.19 -9.77
CA ARG A 63 1.42 7.91 -8.33
C ARG A 63 0.41 6.82 -8.03
N LEU A 64 0.77 5.84 -7.21
CA LEU A 64 -0.14 4.73 -6.86
C LEU A 64 -1.35 5.18 -6.06
N THR A 65 -1.32 6.35 -5.47
CA THR A 65 -2.42 6.94 -4.71
C THR A 65 -3.23 7.98 -5.50
N HIS A 66 -2.86 8.25 -6.76
CA HIS A 66 -3.59 9.20 -7.59
C HIS A 66 -5.03 8.73 -7.82
N THR A 67 -5.97 9.67 -7.96
CA THR A 67 -7.39 9.37 -8.20
C THR A 67 -7.61 8.38 -9.34
N ARG A 68 -6.87 8.54 -10.43
CA ARG A 68 -6.91 7.62 -11.58
C ARG A 68 -6.64 6.17 -11.18
N GLN A 69 -5.67 5.95 -10.29
CA GLN A 69 -5.31 4.62 -9.83
C GLN A 69 -6.28 4.12 -8.76
N LEU A 70 -6.72 4.99 -7.87
CA LEU A 70 -7.70 4.65 -6.82
C LEU A 70 -9.03 4.17 -7.43
N GLU A 71 -9.46 4.76 -8.54
CA GLU A 71 -10.66 4.30 -9.25
C GLU A 71 -10.52 2.84 -9.72
N LYS A 72 -9.31 2.44 -10.14
CA LYS A 72 -9.04 1.05 -10.52
C LYS A 72 -9.14 0.10 -9.31
N TYR A 73 -8.60 0.51 -8.16
CA TYR A 73 -8.69 -0.29 -6.94
C TYR A 73 -10.14 -0.54 -6.50
N LYS A 74 -11.01 0.43 -6.72
CA LYS A 74 -12.43 0.31 -6.37
C LYS A 74 -13.13 -0.82 -7.11
N THR A 75 -12.64 -1.22 -8.28
CA THR A 75 -13.24 -2.31 -9.07
C THR A 75 -13.10 -3.68 -8.43
N PHE A 76 -12.09 -3.90 -7.60
CA PHE A 76 -11.86 -5.18 -6.94
C PHE A 76 -11.83 -5.10 -5.41
N LEU A 77 -11.86 -3.91 -4.82
CA LEU A 77 -11.99 -3.74 -3.37
C LEU A 77 -13.37 -4.21 -2.89
N ALA A 78 -13.38 -4.96 -1.79
CA ALA A 78 -14.61 -5.32 -1.11
C ALA A 78 -15.40 -4.08 -0.69
N GLN A 79 -16.69 -4.24 -0.41
CA GLN A 79 -17.58 -3.14 -0.03
C GLN A 79 -17.06 -2.32 1.16
N ASP A 80 -16.43 -2.99 2.12
CA ASP A 80 -15.81 -2.41 3.30
C ASP A 80 -14.28 -2.41 3.23
N GLY A 81 -13.75 -2.52 2.01
CA GLY A 81 -12.31 -2.62 1.78
C GLY A 81 -11.54 -1.39 2.23
N GLU A 82 -10.32 -1.61 2.66
CA GLU A 82 -9.43 -0.57 3.19
C GLU A 82 -8.11 -0.52 2.43
N ILE A 83 -7.52 0.68 2.39
CA ILE A 83 -6.17 0.88 1.88
C ILE A 83 -5.30 1.41 3.02
N TYR A 84 -4.19 0.72 3.27
CA TYR A 84 -3.17 1.09 4.22
C TYR A 84 -1.99 1.64 3.44
N PHE A 85 -1.71 2.92 3.62
CA PHE A 85 -0.67 3.62 2.89
C PHE A 85 0.37 4.19 3.83
N LYS A 86 1.65 3.92 3.55
CA LYS A 86 2.76 4.54 4.27
C LYS A 86 3.87 4.98 3.33
N THR A 87 4.50 6.11 3.64
CA THR A 87 5.53 6.75 2.84
C THR A 87 6.47 7.59 3.70
N ASP A 88 7.68 7.78 3.20
CA ASP A 88 8.66 8.71 3.74
C ASP A 88 8.49 10.13 3.17
N ASP A 89 7.77 10.28 2.07
CA ASP A 89 7.65 11.52 1.31
C ASP A 89 6.47 12.38 1.76
N ASP A 90 6.75 13.56 2.30
CA ASP A 90 5.75 14.49 2.81
C ASP A 90 4.80 14.98 1.71
N SER A 91 5.35 15.38 0.57
CA SER A 91 4.55 15.93 -0.53
C SER A 91 3.59 14.89 -1.10
N LEU A 92 4.06 13.65 -1.26
CA LEU A 92 3.20 12.55 -1.71
C LEU A 92 2.10 12.27 -0.68
N PHE A 93 2.44 12.29 0.61
CA PHE A 93 1.46 12.02 1.66
C PHE A 93 0.35 13.08 1.66
N ASP A 94 0.72 14.35 1.65
CA ASP A 94 -0.24 15.46 1.65
C ASP A 94 -1.13 15.43 0.39
N ALA A 95 -0.55 15.22 -0.78
CA ALA A 95 -1.32 15.07 -2.01
C ALA A 95 -2.25 13.86 -1.97
N SER A 96 -1.80 12.76 -1.40
CA SER A 96 -2.57 11.51 -1.32
C SER A 96 -3.83 11.65 -0.47
N ILE A 97 -3.79 12.44 0.59
CA ILE A 97 -4.98 12.75 1.40
C ILE A 97 -6.10 13.28 0.50
N GLY A 98 -5.78 14.29 -0.33
CA GLY A 98 -6.74 14.84 -1.29
C GLY A 98 -7.21 13.81 -2.32
N TYR A 99 -6.31 12.99 -2.84
CA TYR A 99 -6.67 11.96 -3.81
C TYR A 99 -7.66 10.93 -3.24
N PHE A 100 -7.44 10.50 -2.00
CA PHE A 100 -8.37 9.57 -1.34
C PHE A 100 -9.75 10.19 -1.16
N GLU A 101 -9.80 11.43 -0.67
CA GLU A 101 -11.06 12.13 -0.45
C GLU A 101 -11.82 12.37 -1.76
N GLU A 102 -11.13 12.84 -2.81
CA GLU A 102 -11.72 13.05 -4.13
C GLU A 102 -12.26 11.75 -4.75
N SER A 103 -11.62 10.62 -4.46
CA SER A 103 -12.04 9.31 -4.97
C SER A 103 -13.12 8.62 -4.14
N GLY A 104 -13.68 9.31 -3.16
CA GLY A 104 -14.76 8.77 -2.34
C GLY A 104 -14.30 7.81 -1.25
N PHE A 105 -13.08 7.96 -0.76
CA PHE A 105 -12.59 7.26 0.42
C PHE A 105 -12.75 8.15 1.65
N THR A 106 -13.03 7.53 2.79
CA THR A 106 -12.95 8.19 4.09
C THR A 106 -11.63 7.83 4.74
N ILE A 107 -10.87 8.85 5.17
CA ILE A 107 -9.64 8.63 5.91
C ILE A 107 -10.01 8.36 7.36
N LEU A 108 -9.83 7.12 7.80
CA LEU A 108 -10.18 6.68 9.14
C LEU A 108 -9.15 7.14 10.17
N LYS A 109 -7.88 7.05 9.83
CA LYS A 109 -6.75 7.40 10.68
C LYS A 109 -5.61 7.91 9.83
N LYS A 110 -4.85 8.86 10.35
CA LYS A 110 -3.60 9.30 9.72
C LYS A 110 -2.60 9.76 10.78
N THR A 111 -1.33 9.63 10.47
CA THR A 111 -0.22 10.12 11.29
C THR A 111 0.92 10.61 10.42
N TYR A 112 1.63 11.61 10.89
CA TYR A 112 2.87 12.08 10.29
C TYR A 112 4.10 11.42 10.92
N ASP A 113 3.90 10.57 11.92
CA ASP A 113 4.97 9.82 12.57
C ASP A 113 4.43 8.48 13.12
N LEU A 114 4.45 7.48 12.27
CA LEU A 114 3.89 6.16 12.57
C LEU A 114 4.51 5.49 13.80
N HIS A 115 5.80 5.71 14.04
CA HIS A 115 6.51 5.06 15.14
C HIS A 115 6.21 5.71 16.51
N VAL A 116 5.77 6.96 16.52
CA VAL A 116 5.36 7.68 17.73
C VAL A 116 3.85 7.62 17.94
N GLU A 117 3.10 7.70 16.84
CA GLU A 117 1.65 7.63 16.84
C GLU A 117 1.19 6.43 15.99
N PRO A 118 1.25 5.21 16.53
CA PRO A 118 0.83 4.01 15.80
C PRO A 118 -0.67 4.05 15.56
N ILE A 119 -1.07 4.04 14.28
CA ILE A 119 -2.49 4.12 13.88
C ILE A 119 -3.05 2.76 13.46
N TRP A 120 -2.21 1.76 13.28
CA TRP A 120 -2.67 0.39 13.05
C TRP A 120 -1.94 -0.58 13.97
N GLU A 121 -2.67 -1.61 14.38
CA GLU A 121 -2.10 -2.70 15.16
C GLU A 121 -1.23 -3.57 14.26
N ASN A 122 -0.17 -4.14 14.84
CA ASN A 122 0.71 -5.08 14.14
C ASN A 122 1.32 -4.52 12.86
N ASN A 123 1.79 -3.25 12.91
CA ASN A 123 2.56 -2.71 11.80
C ASN A 123 3.81 -3.58 11.55
N ILE A 124 3.95 -4.03 10.32
CA ILE A 124 5.14 -4.76 9.89
C ILE A 124 6.14 -3.75 9.33
N GLU A 125 7.26 -3.58 10.02
CA GLU A 125 8.33 -2.72 9.57
C GLU A 125 9.01 -3.33 8.34
N THR A 126 8.92 -2.63 7.19
CA THR A 126 9.61 -3.04 5.97
C THR A 126 11.09 -2.63 6.03
N GLU A 127 11.91 -3.17 5.14
CA GLU A 127 13.32 -2.77 5.03
C GLU A 127 13.48 -1.28 4.74
N HIS A 128 12.63 -0.73 3.87
CA HIS A 128 12.62 0.71 3.56
C HIS A 128 12.24 1.55 4.77
N GLU A 129 11.23 1.13 5.52
CA GLU A 129 10.78 1.80 6.74
C GLU A 129 11.91 1.87 7.78
N LYS A 130 12.58 0.75 8.00
CA LYS A 130 13.72 0.68 8.91
C LYS A 130 14.84 1.60 8.46
N MET A 131 15.20 1.56 7.18
CA MET A 131 16.25 2.41 6.61
C MET A 131 15.93 3.89 6.81
N PHE A 132 14.72 4.34 6.50
CA PHE A 132 14.31 5.74 6.67
C PHE A 132 14.26 6.14 8.14
N SER A 133 13.76 5.29 9.01
CA SER A 133 13.70 5.55 10.45
C SER A 133 15.08 5.70 11.06
N GLU A 134 16.04 4.88 10.65
CA GLU A 134 17.43 4.96 11.10
C GLU A 134 18.11 6.27 10.64
N GLN A 135 17.62 6.88 9.56
CA GLN A 135 18.05 8.18 9.06
C GLN A 135 17.32 9.36 9.73
N GLY A 136 16.43 9.09 10.69
CA GLY A 136 15.63 10.12 11.36
C GLY A 136 14.47 10.65 10.53
N ILE A 137 14.10 9.97 9.45
CA ILE A 137 12.96 10.34 8.60
C ILE A 137 11.69 9.76 9.19
N LYS A 138 10.72 10.61 9.47
CA LYS A 138 9.42 10.19 9.99
C LYS A 138 8.61 9.46 8.92
N ILE A 139 7.93 8.39 9.30
CA ILE A 139 7.06 7.63 8.41
C ILE A 139 5.62 8.15 8.56
N LYS A 140 5.06 8.61 7.46
CA LYS A 140 3.66 9.05 7.39
C LYS A 140 2.81 7.88 6.98
N ALA A 141 1.63 7.75 7.57
CA ALA A 141 0.75 6.64 7.28
C ALA A 141 -0.72 7.05 7.40
N LEU A 142 -1.57 6.41 6.63
CA LEU A 142 -3.02 6.56 6.75
C LEU A 142 -3.75 5.25 6.45
N ILE A 143 -4.97 5.15 6.96
CA ILE A 143 -5.92 4.11 6.62
C ILE A 143 -7.11 4.79 5.97
N ALA A 144 -7.42 4.40 4.75
CA ALA A 144 -8.58 4.88 4.01
C ALA A 144 -9.55 3.74 3.76
N LYS A 145 -10.83 4.02 3.95
CA LYS A 145 -11.91 3.06 3.71
C LYS A 145 -12.78 3.56 2.57
N ILE A 146 -13.16 2.65 1.68
CA ILE A 146 -14.07 3.01 0.60
C ILE A 146 -15.43 3.41 1.17
N LYS A 147 -15.95 4.54 0.69
CA LYS A 147 -17.25 5.07 1.08
C LYS A 147 -18.28 4.68 0.01
N ARG A 148 -19.17 3.80 0.37
CA ARG A 148 -20.22 3.32 -0.53
C ARG A 148 -21.60 3.50 0.05
#